data_c996c2cf30b8d2ad784b9fa6d2232bde
#
_entry.id   c996c2cf30b8d2ad784b9fa6d2232bde
#
_cell.length_a   1.000
_cell.length_b   1.000
_cell.length_c   1.000
_cell.angle_alpha   90.00
_cell.angle_beta   90.00
_cell.angle_gamma   90.00
#
_symmetry.space_group_name_H-M   'P 1'
#
loop_
_entity.id
_entity.type
_entity.pdbx_description
1 polymer ?
#
loop_
_entity_poly.entity_id
_entity_poly.type
_entity_poly.pdbx_seq_one_letter_code
_entity_poly.pdbx_strand_id
1 'polypeptide(L)'
;IIYPNRCDNEAYISERIDLTNINEYLKKKNAGEEEFPYTIFHVIAAALVKTLTLRPKMNRFICRRNMYQRNEVSVSFVVKKQFADDGAEALAFIHAKDEDTLETMHETIKNTVMSCRSEKLDRSSDSMDILNRLPRFLGKFAVWLITVLDRHGWCPDALIATDPFYSSCVISNLGSIKLNCGYHHLTCLLYTSPSPRDA
;
A
#
# COMPACT_ATOMS: atom_id res chain seq x y z
N ILE A 1 19.43 19.51 -2.53
CA ILE A 1 20.30 18.42 -2.05
C ILE A 1 19.39 17.25 -1.74
N ILE A 2 19.64 16.10 -2.36
CA ILE A 2 18.90 14.88 -2.11
C ILE A 2 19.85 13.97 -1.31
N TYR A 3 19.44 13.63 -0.10
CA TYR A 3 20.18 12.71 0.74
C TYR A 3 20.12 11.28 0.15
N PRO A 4 21.18 10.48 0.27
CA PRO A 4 21.25 9.16 -0.39
C PRO A 4 20.33 8.13 0.27
N ASN A 5 20.02 8.26 1.55
CA ASN A 5 19.21 7.31 2.28
C ASN A 5 17.75 7.77 2.35
N ARG A 6 16.83 6.82 2.29
CA ARG A 6 15.38 7.11 2.37
C ARG A 6 15.01 7.74 3.71
N CYS A 7 15.53 7.23 4.80
CA CYS A 7 15.24 7.71 6.14
C CYS A 7 15.62 9.20 6.37
N ASP A 8 16.57 9.72 5.61
CA ASP A 8 16.99 11.12 5.71
C ASP A 8 16.02 12.08 4.98
N ASN A 9 15.08 11.54 4.18
CA ASN A 9 14.15 12.29 3.35
C ASN A 9 12.68 12.12 3.79
N GLU A 10 12.44 11.58 4.97
CA GLU A 10 11.09 11.36 5.48
C GLU A 10 10.58 12.60 6.22
N ALA A 11 9.30 12.90 6.01
CA ALA A 11 8.58 13.93 6.76
C ALA A 11 7.33 13.32 7.39
N TYR A 12 7.14 13.57 8.68
CA TYR A 12 6.01 13.08 9.44
C TYR A 12 5.02 14.22 9.66
N ILE A 13 3.76 13.98 9.29
CA ILE A 13 2.66 14.92 9.51
C ILE A 13 1.57 14.17 10.27
N SER A 14 1.07 14.77 11.34
CA SER A 14 -0.04 14.24 12.12
C SER A 14 -1.14 15.28 12.22
N GLU A 15 -2.34 14.90 11.77
CA GLU A 15 -3.52 15.75 11.79
C GLU A 15 -4.68 15.03 12.47
N ARG A 16 -5.47 15.78 13.22
CA ARG A 16 -6.73 15.30 13.80
C ARG A 16 -7.88 15.86 13.00
N ILE A 17 -8.76 14.98 12.54
CA ILE A 17 -9.90 15.33 11.70
C ILE A 17 -11.18 15.04 12.48
N ASP A 18 -12.11 16.00 12.52
CA ASP A 18 -13.45 15.78 13.02
C ASP A 18 -14.25 14.94 12.00
N LEU A 19 -14.67 13.77 12.45
CA LEU A 19 -15.38 12.80 11.62
C LEU A 19 -16.93 12.89 11.78
N THR A 20 -17.46 13.85 12.53
CA THR A 20 -18.87 13.92 12.86
C THR A 20 -19.74 13.92 11.59
N ASN A 21 -19.49 14.83 10.67
CA ASN A 21 -20.24 14.94 9.41
C ASN A 21 -20.06 13.71 8.50
N ILE A 22 -18.83 13.16 8.48
CA ILE A 22 -18.51 11.96 7.69
C ILE A 22 -19.29 10.75 8.24
N ASN A 23 -19.34 10.60 9.55
CA ASN A 23 -20.07 9.51 10.20
C ASN A 23 -21.58 9.60 9.96
N GLU A 24 -22.16 10.81 9.98
CA GLU A 24 -23.56 11.01 9.63
C GLU A 24 -23.85 10.66 8.16
N TYR A 25 -22.97 11.08 7.26
CA TYR A 25 -23.07 10.71 5.84
C TYR A 25 -23.00 9.19 5.65
N LEU A 26 -22.03 8.54 6.29
CA LEU A 26 -21.85 7.08 6.19
C LEU A 26 -23.05 6.33 6.78
N LYS A 27 -23.63 6.78 7.89
CA LYS A 27 -24.87 6.19 8.45
C LYS A 27 -26.02 6.25 7.45
N LYS A 28 -26.21 7.39 6.77
CA LYS A 28 -27.25 7.54 5.74
C LYS A 28 -26.98 6.66 4.53
N LYS A 29 -25.72 6.59 4.10
CA LYS A 29 -25.31 5.82 2.93
C LYS A 29 -25.46 4.31 3.15
N ASN A 30 -25.17 3.82 4.36
CA ASN A 30 -25.25 2.42 4.73
C ASN A 30 -26.65 1.94 5.11
N ALA A 31 -27.68 2.80 5.09
CA ALA A 31 -29.03 2.44 5.51
C ALA A 31 -29.69 1.32 4.68
N GLY A 32 -29.09 0.92 3.54
CA GLY A 32 -29.57 -0.16 2.66
C GLY A 32 -28.53 -1.21 2.29
N GLU A 33 -27.30 -1.10 2.74
CA GLU A 33 -26.21 -2.03 2.43
C GLU A 33 -25.78 -2.82 3.67
N GLU A 34 -26.17 -4.10 3.72
CA GLU A 34 -25.82 -4.99 4.84
C GLU A 34 -24.51 -5.76 4.64
N GLU A 35 -24.13 -6.08 3.38
CA GLU A 35 -23.06 -7.04 3.11
C GLU A 35 -21.64 -6.43 3.14
N PHE A 36 -21.45 -5.23 2.60
CA PHE A 36 -20.16 -4.55 2.58
C PHE A 36 -20.35 -3.03 2.79
N PRO A 37 -20.40 -2.56 4.04
CA PRO A 37 -20.73 -1.17 4.33
C PRO A 37 -19.60 -0.21 3.94
N TYR A 38 -19.95 1.01 3.58
CA TYR A 38 -19.03 2.11 3.45
C TYR A 38 -18.40 2.44 4.80
N THR A 39 -17.10 2.59 4.82
CA THR A 39 -16.36 2.93 6.03
C THR A 39 -15.53 4.19 5.82
N ILE A 40 -15.00 4.75 6.89
CA ILE A 40 -14.05 5.88 6.84
C ILE A 40 -12.87 5.56 5.93
N PHE A 41 -12.44 4.30 5.87
CA PHE A 41 -11.36 3.86 4.98
C PHE A 41 -11.65 4.19 3.51
N HIS A 42 -12.87 3.92 3.02
CA HIS A 42 -13.26 4.22 1.64
C HIS A 42 -13.22 5.73 1.36
N VAL A 43 -13.67 6.53 2.32
CA VAL A 43 -13.65 8.00 2.21
C VAL A 43 -12.20 8.51 2.14
N ILE A 44 -11.32 8.00 3.00
CA ILE A 44 -9.90 8.38 2.99
C ILE A 44 -9.23 7.96 1.68
N ALA A 45 -9.48 6.73 1.21
CA ALA A 45 -8.92 6.24 -0.04
C ALA A 45 -9.35 7.10 -1.23
N ALA A 46 -10.65 7.39 -1.33
CA ALA A 46 -11.18 8.27 -2.38
C ALA A 46 -10.62 9.71 -2.30
N ALA A 47 -10.48 10.26 -1.09
CA ALA A 47 -9.90 11.58 -0.88
C ALA A 47 -8.42 11.63 -1.28
N LEU A 48 -7.64 10.59 -0.99
CA LEU A 48 -6.24 10.49 -1.38
C LEU A 48 -6.10 10.37 -2.90
N VAL A 49 -6.89 9.51 -3.53
CA VAL A 49 -6.92 9.40 -5.00
C VAL A 49 -7.21 10.75 -5.63
N LYS A 50 -8.28 11.42 -5.17
CA LYS A 50 -8.66 12.74 -5.68
C LYS A 50 -7.56 13.78 -5.47
N THR A 51 -6.89 13.74 -4.33
CA THR A 51 -5.79 14.66 -4.03
C THR A 51 -4.60 14.43 -4.97
N LEU A 52 -4.21 13.17 -5.20
CA LEU A 52 -3.10 12.83 -6.11
C LEU A 52 -3.42 13.19 -7.56
N THR A 53 -4.66 12.98 -8.01
CA THR A 53 -5.14 13.38 -9.33
C THR A 53 -5.10 14.91 -9.50
N LEU A 54 -5.61 15.67 -8.53
CA LEU A 54 -5.61 17.13 -8.57
C LEU A 54 -4.23 17.76 -8.35
N ARG A 55 -3.31 17.02 -7.75
CA ARG A 55 -1.95 17.48 -7.41
C ARG A 55 -0.89 16.53 -7.97
N PRO A 56 -0.69 16.47 -9.30
CA PRO A 56 0.23 15.50 -9.92
C PRO A 56 1.67 15.58 -9.41
N LYS A 57 2.08 16.74 -8.89
CA LYS A 57 3.40 16.92 -8.27
C LYS A 57 3.60 16.06 -7.01
N MET A 58 2.52 15.63 -6.34
CA MET A 58 2.59 14.72 -5.20
C MET A 58 2.76 13.26 -5.64
N ASN A 59 2.43 12.94 -6.89
CA ASN A 59 2.58 11.61 -7.46
C ASN A 59 3.93 11.43 -8.17
N ARG A 60 5.01 11.79 -7.48
CA ARG A 60 6.39 11.73 -7.99
C ARG A 60 7.26 10.85 -7.11
N PHE A 61 8.28 10.29 -7.71
CA PHE A 61 9.30 9.54 -6.99
C PHE A 61 10.70 9.92 -7.50
N ILE A 62 11.71 9.58 -6.71
CA ILE A 62 13.10 9.85 -7.04
C ILE A 62 13.82 8.53 -7.27
N CYS A 63 14.45 8.42 -8.43
CA CYS A 63 15.32 7.31 -8.76
C CYS A 63 16.64 7.86 -9.32
N ARG A 64 17.79 7.40 -8.79
CA ARG A 64 19.13 7.86 -9.22
C ARG A 64 19.30 9.37 -9.22
N ARG A 65 18.77 10.06 -8.21
CA ARG A 65 18.76 11.54 -8.10
C ARG A 65 17.95 12.27 -9.17
N ASN A 66 17.22 11.56 -10.02
CA ASN A 66 16.27 12.14 -10.96
C ASN A 66 14.86 12.02 -10.42
N MET A 67 14.05 13.03 -10.69
CA MET A 67 12.63 13.04 -10.30
C MET A 67 11.79 12.54 -11.47
N TYR A 68 10.96 11.57 -11.19
CA TYR A 68 10.00 10.99 -12.13
C TYR A 68 8.58 11.25 -11.65
N GLN A 69 7.67 11.43 -12.58
CA GLN A 69 6.24 11.49 -12.32
C GLN A 69 5.62 10.15 -12.71
N ARG A 70 4.73 9.62 -11.86
CA ARG A 70 3.96 8.42 -12.19
C ARG A 70 2.92 8.74 -13.24
N ASN A 71 2.66 7.81 -14.15
CA ASN A 71 1.68 7.95 -15.22
C ASN A 71 0.25 7.72 -14.72
N GLU A 72 0.10 7.03 -13.61
CA GLU A 72 -1.19 6.65 -13.03
C GLU A 72 -1.19 6.82 -11.52
N VAL A 73 -2.37 6.91 -10.94
CA VAL A 73 -2.57 6.95 -9.49
C VAL A 73 -2.91 5.55 -9.02
N SER A 74 -2.19 5.06 -8.04
CA SER A 74 -2.41 3.74 -7.46
C SER A 74 -2.34 3.80 -5.93
N VAL A 75 -3.14 2.96 -5.30
CA VAL A 75 -3.23 2.87 -3.84
C VAL A 75 -3.04 1.43 -3.43
N SER A 76 -2.18 1.20 -2.44
CA SER A 76 -2.07 -0.10 -1.80
C SER A 76 -2.49 -0.05 -0.34
N PHE A 77 -3.01 -1.16 0.16
CA PHE A 77 -3.45 -1.29 1.55
C PHE A 77 -3.38 -2.73 2.01
N VAL A 78 -3.31 -2.90 3.32
CA VAL A 78 -3.24 -4.22 3.95
C VAL A 78 -4.66 -4.78 4.12
N VAL A 79 -4.87 -6.01 3.69
CA VAL A 79 -6.12 -6.77 3.88
C VAL A 79 -5.83 -7.97 4.76
N LYS A 80 -6.53 -8.11 5.88
CA LYS A 80 -6.51 -9.33 6.67
C LYS A 80 -7.35 -10.41 5.96
N LYS A 81 -6.75 -11.54 5.65
CA LYS A 81 -7.45 -12.69 5.04
C LYS A 81 -8.43 -13.32 6.01
N GLN A 82 -8.02 -13.42 7.28
CA GLN A 82 -8.84 -13.92 8.38
C GLN A 82 -8.77 -12.94 9.55
N PHE A 83 -9.88 -12.75 10.24
CA PHE A 83 -9.96 -11.93 11.46
C PHE A 83 -9.45 -12.73 12.67
N ALA A 84 -8.25 -13.27 12.59
CA ALA A 84 -7.54 -13.95 13.69
C ALA A 84 -6.24 -13.20 13.97
N ASP A 85 -5.71 -13.36 15.19
CA ASP A 85 -4.47 -12.69 15.58
C ASP A 85 -3.27 -13.15 14.73
N ASP A 86 -3.26 -14.43 14.33
CA ASP A 86 -2.27 -15.03 13.42
C ASP A 86 -2.74 -15.07 11.96
N GLY A 87 -3.79 -14.31 11.62
CA GLY A 87 -4.36 -14.29 10.28
C GLY A 87 -3.36 -13.72 9.25
N ALA A 88 -3.15 -14.49 8.17
CA ALA A 88 -2.32 -14.03 7.05
C ALA A 88 -2.82 -12.68 6.51
N GLU A 89 -1.90 -11.78 6.24
CA GLU A 89 -2.16 -10.48 5.63
C GLU A 89 -1.82 -10.54 4.15
N ALA A 90 -2.66 -9.92 3.32
CA ALA A 90 -2.39 -9.71 1.91
C ALA A 90 -2.24 -8.22 1.64
N LEU A 91 -1.34 -7.87 0.76
CA LEU A 91 -1.22 -6.51 0.25
C LEU A 91 -2.09 -6.37 -0.99
N ALA A 92 -3.11 -5.55 -0.88
CA ALA A 92 -3.99 -5.20 -1.98
C ALA A 92 -3.42 -4.00 -2.73
N PHE A 93 -3.56 -4.03 -4.05
CA PHE A 93 -3.12 -2.97 -4.94
C PHE A 93 -4.26 -2.62 -5.88
N ILE A 94 -4.62 -1.34 -5.95
CA ILE A 94 -5.66 -0.83 -6.83
C ILE A 94 -5.13 0.30 -7.70
N HIS A 95 -5.50 0.29 -8.97
CA HIS A 95 -5.30 1.38 -9.89
C HIS A 95 -6.54 2.28 -9.87
N ALA A 96 -6.33 3.56 -9.68
CA ALA A 96 -7.40 4.55 -9.65
C ALA A 96 -7.45 5.31 -10.98
N LYS A 97 -8.66 5.68 -11.38
CA LYS A 97 -8.91 6.51 -12.55
C LYS A 97 -9.24 7.93 -12.11
N ASP A 98 -8.96 8.89 -12.98
CA ASP A 98 -9.21 10.31 -12.70
C ASP A 98 -10.69 10.62 -12.42
N GLU A 99 -11.59 9.80 -12.97
CA GLU A 99 -13.05 9.95 -12.85
C GLU A 99 -13.62 9.18 -11.66
N ASP A 100 -12.78 8.49 -10.86
CA ASP A 100 -13.27 7.67 -9.76
C ASP A 100 -14.01 8.50 -8.70
N THR A 101 -15.19 8.01 -8.37
CA THR A 101 -16.06 8.50 -7.32
C THR A 101 -15.93 7.63 -6.07
N LEU A 102 -16.60 8.02 -4.99
CA LEU A 102 -16.64 7.19 -3.77
C LEU A 102 -17.26 5.81 -4.05
N GLU A 103 -18.27 5.76 -4.93
CA GLU A 103 -18.96 4.53 -5.32
C GLU A 103 -18.05 3.58 -6.09
N THR A 104 -17.36 4.07 -7.13
CA THR A 104 -16.47 3.25 -7.94
C THR A 104 -15.27 2.76 -7.12
N MET A 105 -14.75 3.60 -6.24
CA MET A 105 -13.70 3.23 -5.29
C MET A 105 -14.18 2.16 -4.30
N HIS A 106 -15.41 2.28 -3.80
CA HIS A 106 -15.99 1.27 -2.91
C HIS A 106 -16.10 -0.09 -3.61
N GLU A 107 -16.63 -0.14 -4.84
CA GLU A 107 -16.72 -1.37 -5.62
C GLU A 107 -15.36 -1.98 -5.90
N THR A 108 -14.39 -1.16 -6.29
CA THR A 108 -13.02 -1.60 -6.56
C THR A 108 -12.38 -2.20 -5.31
N ILE A 109 -12.52 -1.54 -4.16
CA ILE A 109 -12.03 -2.03 -2.87
C ILE A 109 -12.73 -3.32 -2.48
N LYS A 110 -14.07 -3.38 -2.59
CA LYS A 110 -14.86 -4.59 -2.31
C LYS A 110 -14.36 -5.78 -3.12
N ASN A 111 -14.28 -5.62 -4.44
CA ASN A 111 -13.82 -6.68 -5.34
C ASN A 111 -12.39 -7.13 -5.03
N THR A 112 -11.50 -6.20 -4.73
CA THR A 112 -10.11 -6.49 -4.38
C THR A 112 -10.03 -7.23 -3.04
N VAL A 113 -10.76 -6.79 -2.01
CA VAL A 113 -10.81 -7.45 -0.70
C VAL A 113 -11.39 -8.87 -0.82
N MET A 114 -12.46 -9.04 -1.58
CA MET A 114 -13.05 -10.37 -1.81
C MET A 114 -12.09 -11.30 -2.56
N SER A 115 -11.37 -10.78 -3.55
CA SER A 115 -10.34 -11.54 -4.26
C SER A 115 -9.17 -11.93 -3.37
N CYS A 116 -8.70 -11.03 -2.49
CA CYS A 116 -7.62 -11.33 -1.53
C CYS A 116 -8.03 -12.36 -0.47
N ARG A 117 -9.31 -12.43 -0.12
CA ARG A 117 -9.84 -13.42 0.82
C ARG A 117 -10.12 -14.77 0.18
N SER A 118 -10.40 -14.81 -1.12
CA SER A 118 -10.48 -16.05 -1.87
C SER A 118 -9.06 -16.53 -2.17
N GLU A 119 -8.70 -17.77 -1.85
CA GLU A 119 -7.35 -18.38 -1.92
C GLU A 119 -6.64 -18.27 -3.30
N LYS A 120 -7.30 -17.70 -4.30
CA LYS A 120 -6.83 -17.69 -5.71
C LYS A 120 -5.84 -16.59 -6.06
N LEU A 121 -5.55 -15.61 -5.18
CA LEU A 121 -4.74 -14.43 -5.54
C LEU A 121 -3.57 -14.14 -4.60
N ASP A 122 -2.79 -15.14 -4.26
CA ASP A 122 -1.55 -14.94 -3.48
C ASP A 122 -0.28 -14.90 -4.33
N ARG A 123 -0.30 -14.16 -5.44
CA ARG A 123 0.90 -14.02 -6.29
C ARG A 123 2.09 -13.37 -5.57
N SER A 124 1.84 -12.48 -4.62
CA SER A 124 2.92 -11.86 -3.83
C SER A 124 3.49 -12.83 -2.79
N SER A 125 2.64 -13.63 -2.15
CA SER A 125 3.08 -14.67 -1.21
C SER A 125 3.82 -15.78 -1.94
N ASP A 126 3.35 -16.22 -3.10
CA ASP A 126 4.02 -17.25 -3.90
C ASP A 126 5.44 -16.84 -4.32
N SER A 127 5.63 -15.57 -4.68
CA SER A 127 6.94 -15.03 -5.04
C SER A 127 7.90 -15.00 -3.85
N MET A 128 7.39 -14.66 -2.66
CA MET A 128 8.15 -14.69 -1.41
C MET A 128 8.50 -16.12 -0.98
N ASP A 129 7.57 -17.06 -1.13
CA ASP A 129 7.81 -18.46 -0.79
C ASP A 129 8.85 -19.11 -1.71
N ILE A 130 8.84 -18.76 -2.99
CA ILE A 130 9.90 -19.18 -3.91
C ILE A 130 11.26 -18.62 -3.48
N LEU A 131 11.31 -17.34 -3.10
CA LEU A 131 12.54 -16.71 -2.63
C LEU A 131 13.05 -17.32 -1.32
N ASN A 132 12.14 -17.66 -0.40
CA ASN A 132 12.48 -18.30 0.87
C ASN A 132 12.99 -19.75 0.72
N ARG A 133 12.62 -20.45 -0.34
CA ARG A 133 13.11 -21.81 -0.65
C ARG A 133 14.52 -21.80 -1.25
N LEU A 134 14.99 -20.65 -1.74
CA LEU A 134 16.33 -20.54 -2.32
C LEU A 134 17.41 -20.54 -1.23
N PRO A 135 18.57 -21.14 -1.47
CA PRO A 135 19.74 -20.99 -0.62
C PRO A 135 20.08 -19.51 -0.43
N ARG A 136 20.49 -19.12 0.79
CA ARG A 136 20.69 -17.71 1.17
C ARG A 136 21.55 -16.89 0.20
N PHE A 137 22.56 -17.52 -0.41
CA PHE A 137 23.43 -16.84 -1.38
C PHE A 137 22.69 -16.55 -2.70
N LEU A 138 21.86 -17.48 -3.18
CA LEU A 138 21.02 -17.27 -4.36
C LEU A 138 19.94 -16.23 -4.10
N GLY A 139 19.31 -16.25 -2.93
CA GLY A 139 18.34 -15.23 -2.52
C GLY A 139 18.97 -13.82 -2.51
N LYS A 140 20.16 -13.67 -1.92
CA LYS A 140 20.89 -12.40 -1.93
C LYS A 140 21.24 -11.95 -3.35
N PHE A 141 21.67 -12.87 -4.20
CA PHE A 141 21.97 -12.56 -5.60
C PHE A 141 20.73 -12.13 -6.38
N ALA A 142 19.59 -12.83 -6.19
CA ALA A 142 18.31 -12.48 -6.81
C ALA A 142 17.84 -11.08 -6.39
N VAL A 143 17.85 -10.77 -5.09
CA VAL A 143 17.50 -9.45 -4.58
C VAL A 143 18.46 -8.38 -5.11
N TRP A 144 19.75 -8.65 -5.13
CA TRP A 144 20.74 -7.74 -5.72
C TRP A 144 20.46 -7.49 -7.20
N LEU A 145 20.18 -8.55 -7.97
CA LEU A 145 19.86 -8.44 -9.39
C LEU A 145 18.60 -7.60 -9.63
N ILE A 146 17.51 -7.90 -8.89
CA ILE A 146 16.27 -7.12 -8.96
C ILE A 146 16.54 -5.64 -8.62
N THR A 147 17.31 -5.38 -7.58
CA THR A 147 17.67 -4.00 -7.19
C THR A 147 18.47 -3.29 -8.28
N VAL A 148 19.38 -4.00 -8.96
CA VAL A 148 20.15 -3.45 -10.08
C VAL A 148 19.22 -3.16 -11.28
N LEU A 149 18.33 -4.09 -11.62
CA LEU A 149 17.36 -3.92 -12.71
C LEU A 149 16.43 -2.74 -12.43
N ASP A 150 15.90 -2.66 -11.21
CA ASP A 150 15.04 -1.55 -10.77
C ASP A 150 15.77 -0.20 -10.87
N ARG A 151 17.00 -0.12 -10.38
CA ARG A 151 17.82 1.09 -10.50
C ARG A 151 18.05 1.52 -11.95
N HIS A 152 18.03 0.59 -12.91
CA HIS A 152 18.22 0.90 -14.32
C HIS A 152 16.91 1.12 -15.08
N GLY A 153 15.75 0.93 -14.41
CA GLY A 153 14.44 0.99 -15.04
C GLY A 153 14.18 -0.19 -16.00
N TRP A 154 14.85 -1.32 -15.75
CA TRP A 154 14.72 -2.54 -16.55
C TRP A 154 13.93 -3.62 -15.82
N CYS A 155 13.30 -3.25 -14.71
CA CYS A 155 12.46 -4.19 -13.97
C CYS A 155 11.25 -4.58 -14.83
N PRO A 156 10.94 -5.88 -14.96
CA PRO A 156 9.78 -6.33 -15.74
C PRO A 156 8.48 -5.78 -15.15
N ASP A 157 7.57 -5.35 -16.03
CA ASP A 157 6.26 -4.81 -15.63
C ASP A 157 5.46 -5.79 -14.77
N ALA A 158 5.61 -7.09 -15.01
CA ALA A 158 4.96 -8.13 -14.22
C ALA A 158 5.38 -8.14 -12.73
N LEU A 159 6.63 -7.75 -12.42
CA LEU A 159 7.10 -7.61 -11.04
C LEU A 159 6.63 -6.29 -10.42
N ILE A 160 6.63 -5.22 -11.21
CA ILE A 160 6.18 -3.90 -10.76
C ILE A 160 4.67 -3.91 -10.45
N ALA A 161 3.88 -4.53 -11.32
CA ALA A 161 2.41 -4.56 -11.18
C ALA A 161 1.91 -5.32 -9.95
N THR A 162 2.73 -6.18 -9.37
CA THR A 162 2.37 -6.98 -8.19
C THR A 162 3.00 -6.45 -6.90
N ASP A 163 3.92 -5.50 -6.99
CA ASP A 163 4.61 -4.96 -5.82
C ASP A 163 3.91 -3.69 -5.30
N PRO A 164 3.25 -3.76 -4.13
CA PRO A 164 2.53 -2.63 -3.54
C PRO A 164 3.44 -1.45 -3.19
N PHE A 165 4.75 -1.63 -3.11
CA PHE A 165 5.72 -0.55 -2.89
C PHE A 165 5.88 0.39 -4.09
N TYR A 166 5.44 -0.03 -5.26
CA TYR A 166 5.38 0.85 -6.44
C TYR A 166 4.13 1.72 -6.48
N SER A 167 3.19 1.54 -5.56
CA SER A 167 1.98 2.38 -5.49
C SER A 167 2.31 3.85 -5.23
N SER A 168 1.38 4.73 -5.60
CA SER A 168 1.48 6.17 -5.32
C SER A 168 1.39 6.45 -3.82
N CYS A 169 0.57 5.69 -3.11
CA CYS A 169 0.48 5.73 -1.64
C CYS A 169 0.11 4.38 -1.06
N VAL A 170 0.50 4.18 0.18
CA VAL A 170 0.14 3.00 0.98
C VAL A 170 -0.72 3.46 2.15
N ILE A 171 -1.88 2.85 2.33
CA ILE A 171 -2.80 3.14 3.43
C ILE A 171 -2.74 1.99 4.43
N SER A 172 -2.43 2.29 5.67
CA SER A 172 -2.53 1.34 6.79
C SER A 172 -3.62 1.78 7.75
N ASN A 173 -4.61 0.91 7.97
CA ASN A 173 -5.72 1.19 8.88
C ASN A 173 -5.41 0.66 10.28
N LEU A 174 -4.74 1.46 11.09
CA LEU A 174 -4.41 1.13 12.48
C LEU A 174 -5.63 1.12 13.41
N GLY A 175 -6.73 1.77 13.02
CA GLY A 175 -7.99 1.75 13.76
C GLY A 175 -8.58 0.34 13.87
N SER A 176 -8.32 -0.54 12.91
CA SER A 176 -8.77 -1.95 12.95
C SER A 176 -8.17 -2.74 14.11
N ILE A 177 -7.01 -2.34 14.60
CA ILE A 177 -6.30 -2.91 15.76
C ILE A 177 -6.34 -2.01 16.98
N LYS A 178 -7.25 -1.02 16.99
CA LYS A 178 -7.48 -0.07 18.08
C LYS A 178 -6.26 0.80 18.46
N LEU A 179 -5.35 1.04 17.51
CA LEU A 179 -4.26 1.99 17.68
C LEU A 179 -4.70 3.39 17.25
N ASN A 180 -4.27 4.40 17.99
CA ASN A 180 -4.58 5.80 17.69
C ASN A 180 -3.68 6.37 16.58
N CYS A 181 -2.39 6.09 16.65
CA CYS A 181 -1.41 6.44 15.61
C CYS A 181 -0.18 5.54 15.71
N GLY A 182 0.58 5.47 14.66
CA GLY A 182 1.85 4.75 14.63
C GLY A 182 2.79 5.34 13.60
N TYR A 183 4.06 5.46 13.99
CA TYR A 183 5.13 5.80 13.07
C TYR A 183 6.03 4.58 12.96
N HIS A 184 6.09 3.97 11.78
CA HIS A 184 6.97 2.84 11.52
C HIS A 184 7.42 2.84 10.06
N HIS A 185 8.61 2.35 9.84
CA HIS A 185 9.06 2.07 8.48
C HIS A 185 8.38 0.79 8.02
N LEU A 186 7.81 0.83 6.82
CA LEU A 186 7.34 -0.39 6.18
C LEU A 186 8.51 -1.36 6.06
N THR A 187 8.31 -2.60 6.47
CA THR A 187 9.30 -3.66 6.33
C THR A 187 9.67 -3.79 4.86
N CYS A 188 10.86 -3.32 4.54
CA CYS A 188 11.51 -3.66 3.29
C CYS A 188 12.31 -4.94 3.53
N LEU A 189 12.43 -5.81 2.55
CA LEU A 189 13.25 -7.03 2.61
C LEU A 189 14.69 -6.80 3.09
N LEU A 190 15.17 -5.57 3.07
CA LEU A 190 16.49 -5.14 3.53
C LEU A 190 16.52 -4.61 4.97
N TYR A 191 15.35 -4.37 5.63
CA TYR A 191 15.24 -3.74 6.94
C TYR A 191 14.28 -4.48 7.88
N THR A 192 14.18 -5.78 7.78
CA THR A 192 13.15 -6.58 8.44
C THR A 192 13.44 -6.94 9.88
N SER A 193 14.51 -6.43 10.49
CA SER A 193 14.76 -6.77 11.89
C SER A 193 15.34 -5.55 12.57
N PRO A 194 14.80 -5.07 13.69
CA PRO A 194 15.64 -4.38 14.63
C PRO A 194 16.81 -5.33 14.92
N SER A 195 18.01 -4.86 14.64
CA SER A 195 19.21 -5.60 14.99
C SER A 195 19.11 -5.96 16.48
N PRO A 196 19.54 -7.17 16.92
CA PRO A 196 19.65 -7.46 18.35
C PRO A 196 20.56 -6.48 19.12
N ARG A 197 21.19 -5.55 18.40
CA ARG A 197 21.97 -4.45 18.98
C ARG A 197 21.14 -3.20 19.29
N ASP A 198 19.87 -3.15 18.80
CA ASP A 198 18.96 -2.02 19.00
C ASP A 198 17.89 -2.32 20.08
N ALA A 199 18.00 -3.46 20.76
CA ALA A 199 17.16 -3.89 21.89
C ALA A 199 17.88 -3.62 23.22
#